data_979ddf17ec75b6e0082787b008b6c215
#
_entry.id   979ddf17ec75b6e0082787b008b6c215
#
_cell.length_a   1.000
_cell.length_b   1.000
_cell.length_c   1.000
_cell.angle_alpha   90.00
_cell.angle_beta   90.00
_cell.angle_gamma   90.00
#
_symmetry.space_group_name_H-M   'P 1'
#
loop_
_entity.id
_entity.type
_entity.pdbx_description
1 polymer ?
#
loop_
_entity_poly.entity_id
_entity_poly.type
_entity_poly.pdbx_seq_one_letter_code
_entity_poly.pdbx_strand_id
1 'polypeptide(L)'
;LFIVVAAVAAIALLKAGLSIPDLFLVTGLMNAAVALYIYRLVPEFLMRFVVWLLIHSVYHLKKEGIEHIPEEGAAVIVCNHVSFVDALIIAAACPRPIRFVMDHRIFKLPIINFVFREGRAIPIASAKEDPALLEKAYEEVANALEAGDLVGIFPEGRITDTGELYPFRKGITRIV
;
A
#
# COMPACT_ATOMS: atom_id res chain seq x y z
N LEU A 1 -17.99 -19.72 -23.49
CA LEU A 1 -16.85 -19.91 -24.39
C LEU A 1 -15.63 -20.49 -23.65
N PHE A 2 -15.12 -19.86 -22.59
CA PHE A 2 -13.90 -20.31 -21.86
C PHE A 2 -13.99 -21.73 -21.30
N ILE A 3 -15.13 -22.11 -20.72
CA ILE A 3 -15.35 -23.46 -20.18
C ILE A 3 -15.23 -24.52 -21.29
N VAL A 4 -15.81 -24.22 -22.46
CA VAL A 4 -15.76 -25.16 -23.61
C VAL A 4 -14.32 -25.32 -24.11
N VAL A 5 -13.57 -24.22 -24.24
CA VAL A 5 -12.16 -24.26 -24.64
C VAL A 5 -11.32 -25.06 -23.64
N ALA A 6 -11.51 -24.81 -22.34
CA ALA A 6 -10.81 -25.56 -21.30
C ALA A 6 -11.14 -27.06 -21.32
N ALA A 7 -12.41 -27.41 -21.49
CA ALA A 7 -12.82 -28.82 -21.60
C ALA A 7 -12.22 -29.51 -22.84
N VAL A 8 -12.23 -28.84 -23.99
CA VAL A 8 -11.63 -29.37 -25.21
C VAL A 8 -10.12 -29.57 -25.06
N ALA A 9 -9.43 -28.59 -24.47
CA ALA A 9 -7.99 -28.69 -24.19
C ALA A 9 -7.69 -29.83 -23.21
N ALA A 10 -8.46 -29.99 -22.14
CA ALA A 10 -8.28 -31.10 -21.20
C ALA A 10 -8.48 -32.47 -21.87
N ILE A 11 -9.51 -32.62 -22.70
CA ILE A 11 -9.76 -33.87 -23.45
C ILE A 11 -8.62 -34.14 -24.42
N ALA A 12 -8.09 -33.12 -25.09
CA ALA A 12 -6.97 -33.30 -26.03
C ALA A 12 -5.69 -33.74 -25.29
N LEU A 13 -5.38 -33.16 -24.12
CA LEU A 13 -4.24 -33.54 -23.30
C LEU A 13 -4.36 -34.99 -22.77
N LEU A 14 -5.54 -35.38 -22.31
CA LEU A 14 -5.80 -36.77 -21.88
C LEU A 14 -5.65 -37.77 -23.04
N LYS A 15 -6.11 -37.42 -24.23
CA LYS A 15 -5.92 -38.26 -25.45
C LYS A 15 -4.46 -38.32 -25.89
N ALA A 16 -3.67 -37.30 -25.59
CA ALA A 16 -2.22 -37.28 -25.86
C ALA A 16 -1.41 -38.08 -24.81
N GLY A 17 -2.06 -38.74 -23.85
CA GLY A 17 -1.43 -39.63 -22.88
C GLY A 17 -1.12 -39.03 -21.51
N LEU A 18 -1.56 -37.79 -21.22
CA LEU A 18 -1.44 -37.26 -19.86
C LEU A 18 -2.40 -37.99 -18.93
N SER A 19 -1.92 -38.27 -17.72
CA SER A 19 -2.79 -38.76 -16.64
C SER A 19 -3.61 -37.64 -16.01
N ILE A 20 -4.67 -37.99 -15.30
CA ILE A 20 -5.47 -37.01 -14.57
C ILE A 20 -4.64 -36.20 -13.55
N PRO A 21 -3.73 -36.83 -12.75
CA PRO A 21 -2.81 -36.08 -11.89
C PRO A 21 -1.92 -35.09 -12.65
N ASP A 22 -1.39 -35.48 -13.84
CA ASP A 22 -0.56 -34.58 -14.65
C ASP A 22 -1.37 -33.38 -15.16
N LEU A 23 -2.63 -33.59 -15.51
CA LEU A 23 -3.53 -32.51 -15.93
C LEU A 23 -3.74 -31.49 -14.79
N PHE A 24 -3.95 -31.97 -13.56
CA PHE A 24 -4.05 -31.09 -12.40
C PHE A 24 -2.74 -30.35 -12.13
N LEU A 25 -1.59 -31.03 -12.25
CA LEU A 25 -0.29 -30.41 -12.07
C LEU A 25 -0.04 -29.30 -13.09
N VAL A 26 -0.26 -29.57 -14.37
CA VAL A 26 -0.09 -28.58 -15.45
C VAL A 26 -1.03 -27.40 -15.24
N THR A 27 -2.30 -27.64 -14.94
CA THR A 27 -3.26 -26.56 -14.66
C THR A 27 -2.86 -25.74 -13.45
N GLY A 28 -2.38 -26.39 -12.37
CA GLY A 28 -1.88 -25.73 -11.18
C GLY A 28 -0.66 -24.84 -11.47
N LEU A 29 0.31 -25.35 -12.23
CA LEU A 29 1.49 -24.56 -12.64
C LEU A 29 1.11 -23.39 -13.55
N MET A 30 0.19 -23.58 -14.50
CA MET A 30 -0.30 -22.48 -15.33
C MET A 30 -1.00 -21.42 -14.51
N ASN A 31 -1.88 -21.80 -13.57
CA ASN A 31 -2.54 -20.86 -12.67
C ASN A 31 -1.53 -20.11 -11.78
N ALA A 32 -0.51 -20.80 -11.26
CA ALA A 32 0.57 -20.17 -10.50
C ALA A 32 1.37 -19.16 -11.35
N ALA A 33 1.66 -19.50 -12.60
CA ALA A 33 2.36 -18.59 -13.53
C ALA A 33 1.51 -17.35 -13.84
N VAL A 34 0.21 -17.53 -14.10
CA VAL A 34 -0.72 -16.41 -14.33
C VAL A 34 -0.86 -15.54 -13.07
N ALA A 35 -0.99 -16.16 -11.90
CA ALA A 35 -1.06 -15.44 -10.62
C ALA A 35 0.22 -14.62 -10.38
N LEU A 36 1.40 -15.19 -10.65
CA LEU A 36 2.68 -14.49 -10.56
C LEU A 36 2.79 -13.33 -11.56
N TYR A 37 2.29 -13.54 -12.79
CA TYR A 37 2.23 -12.49 -13.80
C TYR A 37 1.33 -11.33 -13.35
N ILE A 38 0.12 -11.62 -12.88
CA ILE A 38 -0.81 -10.62 -12.35
C ILE A 38 -0.19 -9.90 -11.13
N TYR A 39 0.46 -10.65 -10.24
CA TYR A 39 1.15 -10.08 -9.10
C TYR A 39 2.23 -9.07 -9.50
N ARG A 40 3.01 -9.37 -10.54
CA ARG A 40 4.01 -8.42 -11.08
C ARG A 40 3.38 -7.20 -11.74
N LEU A 41 2.17 -7.34 -12.26
CA LEU A 41 1.46 -6.25 -12.93
C LEU A 41 0.77 -5.31 -11.94
N VAL A 42 0.29 -5.84 -10.80
CA VAL A 42 -0.49 -5.08 -9.80
C VAL A 42 0.01 -5.37 -8.38
N PRO A 43 1.30 -5.12 -8.08
CA PRO A 43 1.87 -5.42 -6.77
C PRO A 43 1.23 -4.62 -5.63
N GLU A 44 0.83 -3.37 -5.90
CA GLU A 44 0.16 -2.49 -4.94
C GLU A 44 -1.15 -3.08 -4.42
N PHE A 45 -1.98 -3.64 -5.30
CA PHE A 45 -3.26 -4.24 -4.92
C PHE A 45 -3.07 -5.43 -3.96
N LEU A 46 -2.14 -6.34 -4.29
CA LEU A 46 -1.88 -7.50 -3.44
C LEU A 46 -1.28 -7.09 -2.10
N MET A 47 -0.35 -6.13 -2.10
CA MET A 47 0.22 -5.61 -0.87
C MET A 47 -0.87 -5.01 0.04
N ARG A 48 -1.76 -4.20 -0.52
CA ARG A 48 -2.90 -3.63 0.23
C ARG A 48 -3.81 -4.72 0.79
N PHE A 49 -4.09 -5.76 0.00
CA PHE A 49 -4.89 -6.90 0.45
C PHE A 49 -4.21 -7.64 1.61
N VAL A 50 -2.88 -7.87 1.53
CA VAL A 50 -2.12 -8.51 2.61
C VAL A 50 -2.11 -7.64 3.87
N VAL A 51 -1.87 -6.33 3.74
CA VAL A 51 -1.94 -5.39 4.87
C VAL A 51 -3.33 -5.38 5.49
N TRP A 52 -4.38 -5.32 4.65
CA TRP A 52 -5.76 -5.39 5.11
C TRP A 52 -6.03 -6.69 5.88
N LEU A 53 -5.62 -7.84 5.34
CA LEU A 53 -5.80 -9.15 5.98
C LEU A 53 -5.08 -9.22 7.33
N LEU A 54 -3.82 -8.79 7.40
CA LEU A 54 -3.02 -8.78 8.62
C LEU A 54 -3.66 -7.88 9.70
N ILE A 55 -4.02 -6.65 9.32
CA ILE A 55 -4.61 -5.70 10.26
C ILE A 55 -5.96 -6.21 10.78
N HIS A 56 -6.84 -6.72 9.91
CA HIS A 56 -8.15 -7.23 10.34
C HIS A 56 -8.07 -8.57 11.08
N SER A 57 -6.96 -9.30 10.97
CA SER A 57 -6.71 -10.53 11.76
C SER A 57 -6.25 -10.21 13.18
N VAL A 58 -5.53 -9.09 13.37
CA VAL A 58 -4.94 -8.72 14.67
C VAL A 58 -5.80 -7.68 15.39
N TYR A 59 -6.44 -6.77 14.66
CA TYR A 59 -7.17 -5.63 15.20
C TYR A 59 -8.65 -5.67 14.83
N HIS A 60 -9.51 -5.34 15.78
CA HIS A 60 -10.94 -5.07 15.53
C HIS A 60 -11.12 -3.58 15.24
N LEU A 61 -11.02 -3.21 13.96
CA LEU A 61 -11.17 -1.82 13.54
C LEU A 61 -12.64 -1.38 13.55
N LYS A 62 -12.96 -0.38 14.37
CA LYS A 62 -14.19 0.41 14.21
C LYS A 62 -13.86 1.60 13.34
N LYS A 63 -14.65 1.81 12.30
CA LYS A 63 -14.48 2.90 11.33
C LYS A 63 -15.70 3.81 11.43
N GLU A 64 -15.46 5.09 11.65
CA GLU A 64 -16.49 6.12 11.68
C GLU A 64 -16.06 7.27 10.78
N GLY A 65 -16.99 7.87 10.03
CA GLY A 65 -16.71 9.01 9.16
C GLY A 65 -15.93 8.68 7.87
N ILE A 66 -15.85 7.41 7.45
CA ILE A 66 -15.17 7.00 6.21
C ILE A 66 -15.78 7.68 4.98
N GLU A 67 -17.06 8.00 5.03
CA GLU A 67 -17.82 8.71 4.01
C GLU A 67 -17.33 10.15 3.79
N HIS A 68 -16.53 10.71 4.71
CA HIS A 68 -15.91 12.02 4.56
C HIS A 68 -14.61 12.00 3.75
N ILE A 69 -14.06 10.80 3.49
CA ILE A 69 -12.92 10.66 2.60
C ILE A 69 -13.43 10.74 1.16
N PRO A 70 -12.94 11.69 0.34
CA PRO A 70 -13.43 11.86 -1.02
C PRO A 70 -13.16 10.60 -1.85
N GLU A 71 -14.15 10.13 -2.62
CA GLU A 71 -14.02 8.97 -3.50
C GLU A 71 -13.03 9.23 -4.63
N GLU A 72 -12.93 10.47 -5.09
CA GLU A 72 -12.01 10.91 -6.15
C GLU A 72 -11.35 12.25 -5.77
N GLY A 73 -10.26 12.57 -6.47
CA GLY A 73 -9.50 13.80 -6.27
C GLY A 73 -8.54 13.76 -5.10
N ALA A 74 -7.76 14.83 -4.98
CA ALA A 74 -6.72 14.97 -3.97
C ALA A 74 -7.29 15.22 -2.58
N ALA A 75 -6.65 14.65 -1.56
CA ALA A 75 -6.87 15.06 -0.17
C ALA A 75 -5.64 14.76 0.70
N VAL A 76 -5.49 15.51 1.77
CA VAL A 76 -4.47 15.28 2.79
C VAL A 76 -5.12 14.68 4.04
N ILE A 77 -4.70 13.47 4.40
CA ILE A 77 -5.12 12.78 5.61
C ILE A 77 -4.13 13.14 6.72
N VAL A 78 -4.61 13.83 7.73
CA VAL A 78 -3.80 14.28 8.87
C VAL A 78 -4.18 13.47 10.10
N CYS A 79 -3.21 12.78 10.69
CA CYS A 79 -3.44 11.90 11.84
C CYS A 79 -2.41 12.17 12.95
N ASN A 80 -2.78 11.94 14.20
CA ASN A 80 -1.84 11.82 15.30
C ASN A 80 -1.02 10.54 15.17
N HIS A 81 0.15 10.49 15.83
CA HIS A 81 1.10 9.38 15.67
C HIS A 81 1.43 8.73 17.02
N VAL A 82 0.78 7.60 17.29
CA VAL A 82 0.90 6.88 18.56
C VAL A 82 1.63 5.53 18.44
N SER A 83 1.78 4.99 17.21
CA SER A 83 2.36 3.68 16.99
C SER A 83 3.06 3.56 15.63
N PHE A 84 4.05 2.67 15.53
CA PHE A 84 4.70 2.32 14.26
C PHE A 84 3.74 1.70 13.22
N VAL A 85 2.62 1.14 13.67
CA VAL A 85 1.63 0.49 12.78
C VAL A 85 0.51 1.44 12.32
N ASP A 86 0.48 2.68 12.77
CA ASP A 86 -0.61 3.63 12.44
C ASP A 86 -0.82 3.77 10.94
N ALA A 87 0.26 3.93 10.16
CA ALA A 87 0.17 4.03 8.72
C ALA A 87 -0.48 2.80 8.08
N LEU A 88 -0.18 1.60 8.59
CA LEU A 88 -0.77 0.35 8.08
C LEU A 88 -2.24 0.23 8.48
N ILE A 89 -2.60 0.65 9.71
CA ILE A 89 -3.99 0.66 10.20
C ILE A 89 -4.83 1.62 9.35
N ILE A 90 -4.32 2.84 9.11
CA ILE A 90 -5.00 3.85 8.31
C ILE A 90 -5.12 3.36 6.85
N ALA A 91 -4.05 2.79 6.28
CA ALA A 91 -4.09 2.22 4.94
C ALA A 91 -5.12 1.07 4.80
N ALA A 92 -5.26 0.21 5.82
CA ALA A 92 -6.26 -0.86 5.86
C ALA A 92 -7.69 -0.34 6.09
N ALA A 93 -7.84 0.80 6.74
CA ALA A 93 -9.14 1.42 7.01
C ALA A 93 -9.66 2.24 5.82
N CYS A 94 -8.76 2.88 5.07
CA CYS A 94 -9.11 3.79 3.98
C CYS A 94 -9.56 3.03 2.72
N PRO A 95 -10.63 3.48 2.05
CA PRO A 95 -11.12 2.85 0.83
C PRO A 95 -10.18 3.07 -0.38
N ARG A 96 -9.35 4.11 -0.33
CA ARG A 96 -8.42 4.49 -1.40
C ARG A 96 -6.95 4.32 -0.97
N PRO A 97 -6.01 4.14 -1.93
CA PRO A 97 -4.58 4.20 -1.64
C PRO A 97 -4.18 5.53 -1.01
N ILE A 98 -3.33 5.47 0.03
CA ILE A 98 -2.74 6.65 0.67
C ILE A 98 -1.23 6.58 0.50
N ARG A 99 -0.62 7.68 0.05
CA ARG A 99 0.83 7.85 0.00
C ARG A 99 1.30 8.53 1.30
N PHE A 100 1.87 7.76 2.20
CA PHE A 100 2.34 8.31 3.47
C PHE A 100 3.68 9.03 3.34
N VAL A 101 3.79 10.20 3.95
CA VAL A 101 5.06 10.89 4.15
C VAL A 101 5.75 10.30 5.37
N MET A 102 6.93 9.71 5.20
CA MET A 102 7.60 8.90 6.21
C MET A 102 9.09 9.21 6.31
N ASP A 103 9.66 9.04 7.50
CA ASP A 103 11.10 9.21 7.73
C ASP A 103 11.93 8.31 6.80
N HIS A 104 12.89 8.88 6.08
CA HIS A 104 13.71 8.18 5.08
C HIS A 104 14.49 6.99 5.68
N ARG A 105 14.76 6.99 6.98
CA ARG A 105 15.49 5.91 7.65
C ARG A 105 14.71 4.59 7.66
N ILE A 106 13.36 4.65 7.63
CA ILE A 106 12.50 3.47 7.58
C ILE A 106 12.71 2.69 6.27
N PHE A 107 13.06 3.38 5.19
CA PHE A 107 13.34 2.75 3.89
C PHE A 107 14.67 1.97 3.85
N LYS A 108 15.49 2.03 4.91
CA LYS A 108 16.70 1.21 5.03
C LYS A 108 16.41 -0.23 5.50
N LEU A 109 15.21 -0.51 6.00
CA LEU A 109 14.79 -1.83 6.46
C LEU A 109 14.24 -2.65 5.27
N PRO A 110 14.85 -3.79 4.87
CA PRO A 110 14.60 -4.42 3.57
C PRO A 110 13.14 -4.85 3.34
N ILE A 111 12.49 -5.45 4.33
CA ILE A 111 11.08 -5.89 4.22
C ILE A 111 10.14 -4.69 4.21
N ILE A 112 10.37 -3.74 5.11
CA ILE A 112 9.56 -2.53 5.28
C ILE A 112 9.74 -1.61 4.07
N ASN A 113 10.97 -1.52 3.53
CA ASN A 113 11.25 -0.81 2.29
C ASN A 113 10.37 -1.30 1.14
N PHE A 114 10.26 -2.62 0.96
CA PHE A 114 9.40 -3.17 -0.09
C PHE A 114 7.94 -2.70 0.07
N VAL A 115 7.37 -2.84 1.27
CA VAL A 115 5.97 -2.45 1.55
C VAL A 115 5.75 -0.96 1.27
N PHE A 116 6.65 -0.08 1.72
CA PHE A 116 6.48 1.36 1.56
C PHE A 116 6.78 1.86 0.14
N ARG A 117 7.68 1.19 -0.58
CA ARG A 117 7.90 1.49 -2.01
C ARG A 117 6.70 1.12 -2.86
N GLU A 118 6.13 -0.07 -2.65
CA GLU A 118 4.92 -0.51 -3.35
C GLU A 118 3.71 0.37 -2.97
N GLY A 119 3.63 0.82 -1.71
CA GLY A 119 2.65 1.82 -1.25
C GLY A 119 2.96 3.25 -1.70
N ARG A 120 4.00 3.46 -2.53
CA ARG A 120 4.41 4.77 -3.06
C ARG A 120 4.61 5.82 -1.96
N ALA A 121 5.07 5.38 -0.77
CA ALA A 121 5.35 6.29 0.34
C ALA A 121 6.46 7.27 -0.02
N ILE A 122 6.36 8.48 0.51
CA ILE A 122 7.24 9.62 0.21
C ILE A 122 8.27 9.75 1.33
N PRO A 123 9.57 9.51 1.07
CA PRO A 123 10.60 9.66 2.07
C PRO A 123 10.87 11.13 2.38
N ILE A 124 10.93 11.48 3.67
CA ILE A 124 11.23 12.83 4.14
C ILE A 124 12.36 12.82 5.17
N ALA A 125 13.16 13.89 5.18
CA ALA A 125 14.13 14.18 6.22
C ALA A 125 13.90 15.59 6.79
N SER A 126 14.52 15.90 7.93
CA SER A 126 14.52 17.28 8.43
C SER A 126 15.46 18.16 7.61
N ALA A 127 15.19 19.48 7.57
CA ALA A 127 16.06 20.44 6.90
C ALA A 127 17.50 20.47 7.46
N LYS A 128 17.69 20.04 8.71
CA LYS A 128 19.01 19.95 9.34
C LYS A 128 19.78 18.69 8.92
N GLU A 129 19.08 17.63 8.57
CA GLU A 129 19.64 16.32 8.22
C GLU A 129 19.92 16.23 6.71
N ASP A 130 18.92 16.51 5.89
CA ASP A 130 19.01 16.49 4.44
C ASP A 130 18.01 17.49 3.82
N PRO A 131 18.45 18.75 3.56
CA PRO A 131 17.57 19.74 2.97
C PRO A 131 17.15 19.41 1.54
N ALA A 132 17.97 18.70 0.76
CA ALA A 132 17.64 18.32 -0.61
C ALA A 132 16.52 17.27 -0.62
N LEU A 133 16.59 16.27 0.27
CA LEU A 133 15.53 15.28 0.42
C LEU A 133 14.23 15.90 0.92
N LEU A 134 14.31 16.94 1.78
CA LEU A 134 13.13 17.67 2.23
C LEU A 134 12.42 18.37 1.08
N GLU A 135 13.14 19.11 0.24
CA GLU A 135 12.53 19.79 -0.92
C GLU A 135 11.96 18.79 -1.92
N LYS A 136 12.67 17.70 -2.18
CA LYS A 136 12.18 16.62 -3.02
C LYS A 136 10.90 16.00 -2.47
N ALA A 137 10.80 15.83 -1.14
CA ALA A 137 9.58 15.33 -0.50
C ALA A 137 8.39 16.27 -0.73
N TYR A 138 8.58 17.58 -0.65
CA TYR A 138 7.53 18.55 -0.94
C TYR A 138 7.10 18.51 -2.42
N GLU A 139 8.04 18.37 -3.35
CA GLU A 139 7.73 18.20 -4.78
C GLU A 139 6.93 16.92 -5.04
N GLU A 140 7.33 15.81 -4.41
CA GLU A 140 6.61 14.53 -4.55
C GLU A 140 5.21 14.58 -3.94
N VAL A 141 5.01 15.32 -2.83
CA VAL A 141 3.68 15.56 -2.26
C VAL A 141 2.82 16.40 -3.21
N ALA A 142 3.37 17.49 -3.76
CA ALA A 142 2.65 18.34 -4.71
C ALA A 142 2.21 17.52 -5.95
N ASN A 143 3.14 16.78 -6.55
CA ASN A 143 2.85 15.91 -7.70
C ASN A 143 1.79 14.84 -7.39
N ALA A 144 1.79 14.27 -6.17
CA ALA A 144 0.79 13.31 -5.75
C ALA A 144 -0.59 13.95 -5.66
N LEU A 145 -0.68 15.14 -5.06
CA LEU A 145 -1.95 15.87 -4.94
C LEU A 145 -2.45 16.33 -6.32
N GLU A 146 -1.58 16.80 -7.21
CA GLU A 146 -1.94 17.15 -8.59
C GLU A 146 -2.46 15.93 -9.37
N ALA A 147 -1.92 14.74 -9.10
CA ALA A 147 -2.40 13.48 -9.68
C ALA A 147 -3.72 12.98 -9.07
N GLY A 148 -4.26 13.65 -8.05
CA GLY A 148 -5.50 13.25 -7.37
C GLY A 148 -5.30 12.18 -6.31
N ASP A 149 -4.06 11.90 -5.88
CA ASP A 149 -3.76 10.92 -4.83
C ASP A 149 -4.16 11.42 -3.43
N LEU A 150 -4.39 10.48 -2.49
CA LEU A 150 -4.44 10.80 -1.07
C LEU A 150 -3.02 10.81 -0.50
N VAL A 151 -2.69 11.85 0.25
CA VAL A 151 -1.41 11.96 0.98
C VAL A 151 -1.68 11.88 2.47
N GLY A 152 -1.02 10.95 3.16
CA GLY A 152 -1.11 10.76 4.60
C GLY A 152 0.09 11.39 5.32
N ILE A 153 -0.16 12.18 6.35
CA ILE A 153 0.90 12.81 7.14
C ILE A 153 0.63 12.71 8.63
N PHE A 154 1.71 12.57 9.38
CA PHE A 154 1.73 12.69 10.83
C PHE A 154 2.43 14.02 11.20
N PRO A 155 1.68 15.09 11.48
CA PRO A 155 2.23 16.43 11.58
C PRO A 155 3.17 16.62 12.77
N GLU A 156 3.08 15.76 13.78
CA GLU A 156 3.98 15.70 14.93
C GLU A 156 5.42 15.34 14.51
N GLY A 157 5.57 14.57 13.41
CA GLY A 157 6.84 14.10 12.86
C GLY A 157 7.62 13.18 13.80
N ARG A 158 6.94 12.58 14.78
CA ARG A 158 7.44 11.51 15.67
C ARG A 158 6.26 10.81 16.35
N ILE A 159 6.50 9.58 16.82
CA ILE A 159 5.55 8.84 17.65
C ILE A 159 5.54 9.46 19.05
N THR A 160 4.34 9.62 19.63
CA THR A 160 4.20 10.08 21.01
C THR A 160 4.63 8.99 22.00
N ASP A 161 5.31 9.38 23.06
CA ASP A 161 5.70 8.51 24.17
C ASP A 161 4.76 8.64 25.38
N THR A 162 3.91 9.68 25.39
CA THR A 162 2.94 9.95 26.45
C THR A 162 1.50 9.60 26.09
N GLY A 163 1.23 9.34 24.80
CA GLY A 163 -0.12 9.20 24.24
C GLY A 163 -0.83 10.54 23.98
N GLU A 164 -0.20 11.67 24.34
CA GLU A 164 -0.73 13.00 24.07
C GLU A 164 -0.28 13.52 22.70
N LEU A 165 -1.05 14.42 22.14
CA LEU A 165 -0.73 15.08 20.88
C LEU A 165 0.45 16.03 21.04
N TYR A 166 1.50 15.82 20.23
CA TYR A 166 2.62 16.75 20.18
C TYR A 166 2.36 17.95 19.28
N PRO A 167 3.09 19.08 19.51
CA PRO A 167 3.00 20.23 18.63
C PRO A 167 3.35 19.88 17.19
N PHE A 168 2.55 20.38 16.26
CA PHE A 168 2.75 20.17 14.84
C PHE A 168 4.01 20.87 14.33
N ARG A 169 4.76 20.19 13.49
CA ARG A 169 5.92 20.77 12.84
C ARG A 169 5.49 21.80 11.80
N LYS A 170 6.23 22.90 11.70
CA LYS A 170 5.94 24.00 10.76
C LYS A 170 5.90 23.55 9.29
N GLY A 171 6.52 22.43 8.94
CA GLY A 171 6.50 21.90 7.58
C GLY A 171 5.12 21.54 7.03
N ILE A 172 4.12 21.30 7.92
CA ILE A 172 2.76 20.98 7.47
C ILE A 172 2.13 22.15 6.68
N THR A 173 2.44 23.40 7.02
CA THR A 173 1.89 24.59 6.33
C THR A 173 2.38 24.75 4.88
N ARG A 174 3.32 23.92 4.43
CA ARG A 174 3.75 23.87 3.03
C ARG A 174 3.04 22.77 2.24
N ILE A 175 2.34 21.88 2.93
CA ILE A 175 1.63 20.73 2.33
C ILE A 175 0.13 21.04 2.23
N VAL A 176 -0.40 21.79 3.19
CA VAL A 176 -1.78 22.26 3.28
C VAL A 176 -1.82 23.76 2.94
#